data_060e1d7147068aff30fbc5d59e0a6504
#
_entry.id   060e1d7147068aff30fbc5d59e0a6504
#
_cell.length_a   1.000
_cell.length_b   1.000
_cell.length_c   1.000
_cell.angle_alpha   90.00
_cell.angle_beta   90.00
_cell.angle_gamma   90.00
#
_symmetry.space_group_name_H-M   'P 1'
#
loop_
_entity.id
_entity.type
_entity.pdbx_description
1 polymer ?
#
loop_
_entity_poly.entity_id
_entity_poly.type
_entity_poly.pdbx_seq_one_letter_code
_entity_poly.pdbx_strand_id
1 'polypeptide(L)'
;MMSSRYLILLALPFVLGIAANPSCGESVALKFNDPKPQKYQLTARASEIDARTKPHSEIDFVFANEKGAPADVQKASVDTQVPPRGKLVIWLMGHNQTLFDQLNSYGLHAIQPHYANKWFAICCKDKPISEHCRGNIRLEAATGQDFSDEVDIPKPDGMMERSFQFVQWLAAENPQGGWGYFLTKDGTGLRWEDVIISGSSHGSTTAARFAKFQKVSRVVALCGPRDQFQTWQSLPSATPENRYFGFSHVLDSGWTADHYCRSWELLGMHKFGPIVNVDNQRPPFQNTRRLITSFDVNGDDKRAHSSVQPGRSAWKDAKTGEYMHEDVWRYLYTHPVDAVGKAVPRDESCIKNQKQ
;
A
#
# COMPACT_ATOMS: atom_id res chain seq x y z
N MET A 1 13.61 86.01 3.17
CA MET A 1 14.31 85.28 4.24
C MET A 1 13.70 83.83 4.24
N MET A 2 14.38 82.92 3.59
CA MET A 2 13.93 81.51 3.48
C MET A 2 14.75 80.70 4.46
N SER A 3 14.08 80.05 5.42
CA SER A 3 14.66 79.11 6.40
C SER A 3 14.62 77.72 5.86
N SER A 4 15.78 77.11 5.58
CA SER A 4 15.97 75.77 5.14
C SER A 4 15.97 74.81 6.34
N ARG A 5 15.03 73.87 6.43
CA ARG A 5 15.04 72.82 7.45
C ARG A 5 15.61 71.50 6.85
N TYR A 6 16.74 71.11 7.43
CA TYR A 6 17.37 69.81 7.11
C TYR A 6 16.61 68.68 7.84
N LEU A 7 16.19 67.70 7.06
CA LEU A 7 15.61 66.44 7.57
C LEU A 7 16.76 65.42 7.69
N ILE A 8 17.05 64.97 8.91
CA ILE A 8 18.02 63.92 9.17
C ILE A 8 17.24 62.58 9.14
N LEU A 9 17.50 61.74 8.11
CA LEU A 9 17.06 60.37 8.07
C LEU A 9 18.00 59.51 8.92
N LEU A 10 17.46 58.95 10.00
CA LEU A 10 18.11 57.89 10.78
C LEU A 10 17.82 56.54 10.09
N ALA A 11 18.86 55.89 9.54
CA ALA A 11 18.79 54.52 9.04
C ALA A 11 18.98 53.56 10.21
N LEU A 12 17.95 52.77 10.52
CA LEU A 12 18.01 51.61 11.42
C LEU A 12 18.61 50.41 10.66
N PRO A 13 19.57 49.69 11.24
CA PRO A 13 20.02 48.43 10.64
C PRO A 13 19.00 47.31 10.84
N PHE A 14 18.55 46.75 9.73
CA PHE A 14 17.72 45.53 9.73
C PHE A 14 18.64 44.35 10.05
N VAL A 15 18.51 43.77 11.25
CA VAL A 15 19.18 42.51 11.62
C VAL A 15 18.33 41.38 11.05
N LEU A 16 18.77 40.77 9.95
CA LEU A 16 18.20 39.49 9.46
C LEU A 16 18.53 38.38 10.47
N GLY A 17 17.56 38.03 11.28
CA GLY A 17 17.61 36.81 12.07
C GLY A 17 17.57 35.61 11.15
N ILE A 18 18.67 34.88 11.01
CA ILE A 18 18.72 33.59 10.37
C ILE A 18 17.97 32.60 11.30
N ALA A 19 16.74 32.30 10.97
CA ALA A 19 16.00 31.20 11.61
C ALA A 19 16.74 29.90 11.30
N ALA A 20 17.38 29.30 12.28
CA ALA A 20 17.94 27.96 12.18
C ALA A 20 16.79 26.98 11.88
N ASN A 21 16.83 26.34 10.73
CA ASN A 21 15.95 25.24 10.42
C ASN A 21 16.09 24.16 11.53
N PRO A 22 14.98 23.61 12.06
CA PRO A 22 15.07 22.50 12.99
C PRO A 22 15.78 21.35 12.27
N SER A 23 16.88 20.89 12.82
CA SER A 23 17.62 19.73 12.36
C SER A 23 16.64 18.57 12.21
N CYS A 24 16.50 18.08 10.99
CA CYS A 24 15.85 16.81 10.71
C CYS A 24 16.61 15.75 11.50
N GLY A 25 16.04 15.27 12.62
CA GLY A 25 16.69 14.27 13.45
C GLY A 25 17.02 13.06 12.57
N GLU A 26 18.26 12.62 12.58
CA GLU A 26 18.70 11.40 11.90
C GLU A 26 17.75 10.27 12.30
N SER A 27 17.06 9.72 11.31
CA SER A 27 16.26 8.50 11.53
C SER A 27 17.26 7.40 11.87
N VAL A 28 17.20 6.90 13.09
CA VAL A 28 18.02 5.75 13.50
C VAL A 28 17.68 4.60 12.55
N ALA A 29 18.67 4.14 11.79
CA ALA A 29 18.49 3.02 10.88
C ALA A 29 18.16 1.75 11.68
N LEU A 30 17.16 1.00 11.24
CA LEU A 30 16.83 -0.30 11.83
C LEU A 30 18.05 -1.23 11.77
N LYS A 31 18.37 -1.86 12.90
CA LYS A 31 19.38 -2.93 12.97
C LYS A 31 18.76 -4.09 13.77
N PHE A 32 19.00 -5.30 13.31
CA PHE A 32 18.64 -6.47 14.07
C PHE A 32 19.64 -6.71 15.21
N ASN A 33 19.11 -7.09 16.37
CA ASN A 33 19.91 -7.60 17.49
C ASN A 33 19.50 -9.06 17.72
N ASP A 34 19.80 -9.90 16.73
CA ASP A 34 19.48 -11.32 16.73
C ASP A 34 20.76 -12.14 16.89
N PRO A 35 20.95 -12.85 18.02
CA PRO A 35 22.14 -13.68 18.25
C PRO A 35 22.17 -14.94 17.36
N LYS A 36 21.03 -15.30 16.75
CA LYS A 36 20.88 -16.44 15.82
C LYS A 36 20.04 -16.02 14.62
N PRO A 37 20.60 -15.25 13.68
CA PRO A 37 19.86 -14.74 12.56
C PRO A 37 19.13 -15.86 11.79
N GLN A 38 17.83 -15.67 11.59
CA GLN A 38 16.98 -16.64 10.93
C GLN A 38 15.72 -15.97 10.37
N LYS A 39 14.95 -16.73 9.62
CA LYS A 39 13.62 -16.33 9.17
C LYS A 39 12.59 -16.65 10.24
N TYR A 40 11.86 -15.63 10.68
CA TYR A 40 10.73 -15.75 11.59
C TYR A 40 9.41 -15.69 10.84
N GLN A 41 8.51 -16.61 11.18
CA GLN A 41 7.12 -16.63 10.72
C GLN A 41 6.24 -16.73 11.96
N LEU A 42 5.41 -15.70 12.17
CA LEU A 42 4.57 -15.60 13.36
C LEU A 42 3.09 -15.59 12.94
N THR A 43 2.29 -16.18 13.78
CA THR A 43 0.84 -16.29 13.58
C THR A 43 0.15 -16.06 14.91
N ALA A 44 -0.89 -15.22 14.90
CA ALA A 44 -1.73 -14.99 16.07
C ALA A 44 -3.18 -14.72 15.62
N ARG A 45 -4.12 -14.88 16.53
CA ARG A 45 -5.52 -14.50 16.31
C ARG A 45 -5.73 -13.05 16.73
N ALA A 46 -6.46 -12.32 15.91
CA ALA A 46 -6.76 -10.93 16.20
C ALA A 46 -7.56 -10.77 17.51
N SER A 47 -8.51 -11.69 17.77
CA SER A 47 -9.32 -11.72 19.00
C SER A 47 -8.52 -12.05 20.27
N GLU A 48 -7.39 -12.74 20.14
CA GLU A 48 -6.50 -13.02 21.27
C GLU A 48 -5.54 -11.86 21.59
N ILE A 49 -5.20 -11.06 20.55
CA ILE A 49 -4.36 -9.87 20.72
C ILE A 49 -5.14 -8.70 21.30
N ASP A 50 -6.38 -8.48 20.81
CA ASP A 50 -7.20 -7.34 21.21
C ASP A 50 -8.63 -7.78 21.52
N ALA A 51 -8.98 -7.85 22.81
CA ALA A 51 -10.29 -8.25 23.28
C ALA A 51 -11.42 -7.26 22.93
N ARG A 52 -11.09 -6.06 22.40
CA ARG A 52 -12.08 -5.09 21.94
C ARG A 52 -12.70 -5.47 20.60
N THR A 53 -12.06 -6.37 19.86
CA THR A 53 -12.49 -6.78 18.51
C THR A 53 -13.77 -7.60 18.54
N LYS A 54 -14.60 -7.44 17.50
CA LYS A 54 -15.87 -8.16 17.38
C LYS A 54 -16.04 -8.72 15.95
N PRO A 55 -16.78 -9.81 15.78
CA PRO A 55 -17.22 -10.24 14.47
C PRO A 55 -18.33 -9.31 13.94
N HIS A 56 -18.37 -9.13 12.62
CA HIS A 56 -19.40 -8.41 11.86
C HIS A 56 -19.91 -9.36 10.79
N SER A 57 -20.82 -10.26 11.18
CA SER A 57 -21.30 -11.36 10.32
C SER A 57 -22.05 -10.85 9.09
N GLU A 58 -22.69 -9.68 9.18
CA GLU A 58 -23.39 -9.00 8.10
C GLU A 58 -22.50 -8.67 6.89
N ILE A 59 -21.19 -8.56 7.11
CA ILE A 59 -20.18 -8.36 6.06
C ILE A 59 -19.17 -9.51 5.98
N ASP A 60 -19.55 -10.70 6.43
CA ASP A 60 -18.70 -11.90 6.43
C ASP A 60 -17.35 -11.75 7.16
N PHE A 61 -17.30 -10.86 8.15
CA PHE A 61 -16.15 -10.67 9.02
C PHE A 61 -16.33 -11.48 10.30
N VAL A 62 -15.82 -12.71 10.31
CA VAL A 62 -16.04 -13.69 11.37
C VAL A 62 -14.74 -14.18 11.97
N PHE A 63 -14.79 -14.65 13.22
CA PHE A 63 -13.62 -15.17 13.96
C PHE A 63 -13.49 -16.71 13.87
N ALA A 64 -14.51 -17.38 13.40
CA ALA A 64 -14.49 -18.80 13.05
C ALA A 64 -15.26 -19.02 11.75
N ASN A 65 -14.79 -19.94 10.93
CA ASN A 65 -15.52 -20.37 9.74
C ASN A 65 -16.65 -21.36 10.12
N GLU A 66 -17.44 -21.77 9.14
CA GLU A 66 -18.55 -22.71 9.33
C GLU A 66 -18.16 -24.05 9.98
N LYS A 67 -16.88 -24.44 9.88
CA LYS A 67 -16.33 -25.66 10.49
C LYS A 67 -15.71 -25.42 11.86
N GLY A 68 -15.86 -24.22 12.41
CA GLY A 68 -15.27 -23.83 13.71
C GLY A 68 -13.76 -23.54 13.68
N ALA A 69 -13.10 -23.58 12.52
CA ALA A 69 -11.68 -23.23 12.44
C ALA A 69 -11.48 -21.70 12.54
N PRO A 70 -10.39 -21.24 13.19
CA PRO A 70 -10.08 -19.80 13.31
C PRO A 70 -10.04 -19.10 11.95
N ALA A 71 -10.77 -17.99 11.80
CA ALA A 71 -10.81 -17.16 10.60
C ALA A 71 -10.13 -15.79 10.80
N ASP A 72 -9.91 -15.40 12.05
CA ASP A 72 -9.28 -14.13 12.45
C ASP A 72 -7.75 -14.19 12.58
N VAL A 73 -7.13 -15.07 11.80
CA VAL A 73 -5.70 -15.31 11.82
C VAL A 73 -4.94 -14.19 11.12
N GLN A 74 -3.96 -13.64 11.82
CA GLN A 74 -2.99 -12.65 11.32
C GLN A 74 -1.62 -13.34 11.17
N LYS A 75 -0.85 -12.91 10.16
CA LYS A 75 0.46 -13.50 9.87
C LYS A 75 1.52 -12.44 9.66
N ALA A 76 2.74 -12.75 10.12
CA ALA A 76 3.90 -11.89 9.98
C ALA A 76 5.13 -12.70 9.59
N SER A 77 6.07 -12.07 8.91
CA SER A 77 7.39 -12.63 8.69
C SER A 77 8.48 -11.57 8.56
N VAL A 78 9.69 -11.95 8.97
CA VAL A 78 10.91 -11.19 8.81
C VAL A 78 12.09 -12.17 8.70
N ASP A 79 13.09 -11.82 7.91
CA ASP A 79 14.35 -12.56 7.84
C ASP A 79 15.49 -11.70 8.40
N THR A 80 15.99 -12.06 9.59
CA THR A 80 17.06 -11.32 10.25
C THR A 80 18.45 -11.63 9.69
N GLN A 81 18.57 -12.58 8.75
CA GLN A 81 19.79 -12.84 7.97
C GLN A 81 20.01 -11.78 6.89
N VAL A 82 18.94 -11.09 6.48
CA VAL A 82 18.98 -10.08 5.42
C VAL A 82 19.03 -8.67 6.05
N PRO A 83 19.95 -7.79 5.60
CA PRO A 83 20.00 -6.42 6.11
C PRO A 83 18.65 -5.71 5.99
N PRO A 84 18.11 -5.13 7.07
CA PRO A 84 16.78 -4.54 7.06
C PRO A 84 16.77 -3.20 6.31
N ARG A 85 15.69 -2.97 5.57
CA ARG A 85 15.43 -1.69 4.87
C ARG A 85 14.60 -0.70 5.70
N GLY A 86 14.21 -1.05 6.92
CA GLY A 86 13.39 -0.20 7.78
C GLY A 86 12.00 0.08 7.19
N LYS A 87 11.43 -0.87 6.45
CA LYS A 87 10.08 -0.76 5.89
C LYS A 87 9.24 -1.98 6.22
N LEU A 88 7.98 -1.70 6.60
CA LEU A 88 6.95 -2.69 6.91
C LEU A 88 5.94 -2.75 5.77
N VAL A 89 5.77 -3.91 5.17
CA VAL A 89 4.71 -4.16 4.18
C VAL A 89 3.46 -4.64 4.92
N ILE A 90 2.36 -3.91 4.76
CA ILE A 90 1.02 -4.36 5.17
C ILE A 90 0.31 -4.89 3.93
N TRP A 91 0.05 -6.20 3.90
CA TRP A 91 -0.61 -6.89 2.79
C TRP A 91 -2.10 -7.03 3.03
N LEU A 92 -2.92 -6.46 2.14
CA LEU A 92 -4.38 -6.34 2.29
C LEU A 92 -5.19 -7.41 1.54
N MET A 93 -4.65 -8.60 1.44
CA MET A 93 -5.34 -9.77 0.88
C MET A 93 -5.12 -11.01 1.76
N GLY A 94 -5.71 -12.13 1.37
CA GLY A 94 -5.39 -13.42 1.99
C GLY A 94 -3.88 -13.67 2.00
N HIS A 95 -3.42 -14.42 2.99
CA HIS A 95 -1.99 -14.67 3.17
C HIS A 95 -1.36 -15.31 1.93
N ASN A 96 -0.20 -14.79 1.56
CA ASN A 96 0.62 -15.30 0.46
C ASN A 96 2.06 -15.50 0.94
N GLN A 97 2.37 -16.73 1.32
CA GLN A 97 3.69 -17.07 1.87
C GLN A 97 4.81 -16.79 0.86
N THR A 98 4.59 -17.08 -0.43
CA THR A 98 5.60 -16.83 -1.47
C THR A 98 5.92 -15.33 -1.59
N LEU A 99 4.91 -14.47 -1.52
CA LEU A 99 5.12 -13.02 -1.49
C LEU A 99 5.92 -12.62 -0.24
N PHE A 100 5.58 -13.15 0.93
CA PHE A 100 6.28 -12.85 2.17
C PHE A 100 7.75 -13.27 2.11
N ASP A 101 8.03 -14.43 1.52
CA ASP A 101 9.39 -14.92 1.30
C ASP A 101 10.19 -13.98 0.40
N GLN A 102 9.58 -13.50 -0.68
CA GLN A 102 10.20 -12.51 -1.57
C GLN A 102 10.46 -11.18 -0.84
N LEU A 103 9.47 -10.66 -0.11
CA LEU A 103 9.62 -9.41 0.65
C LEU A 103 10.74 -9.50 1.68
N ASN A 104 10.83 -10.62 2.40
CA ASN A 104 11.90 -10.85 3.36
C ASN A 104 13.28 -10.91 2.69
N SER A 105 13.39 -11.54 1.52
CA SER A 105 14.65 -11.54 0.74
C SER A 105 15.08 -10.15 0.28
N TYR A 106 14.16 -9.18 0.27
CA TYR A 106 14.46 -7.77 -0.01
C TYR A 106 14.80 -6.96 1.26
N GLY A 107 14.81 -7.58 2.42
CA GLY A 107 15.05 -6.92 3.71
C GLY A 107 13.83 -6.15 4.24
N LEU A 108 12.63 -6.56 3.84
CA LEU A 108 11.37 -5.96 4.24
C LEU A 108 10.68 -6.85 5.29
N HIS A 109 10.04 -6.21 6.28
CA HIS A 109 9.09 -6.88 7.15
C HIS A 109 7.74 -7.01 6.45
N ALA A 110 6.99 -8.06 6.72
CA ALA A 110 5.67 -8.27 6.13
C ALA A 110 4.66 -8.70 7.18
N ILE A 111 3.47 -8.06 7.17
CA ILE A 111 2.31 -8.48 7.95
C ILE A 111 1.06 -8.57 7.07
N GLN A 112 0.18 -9.49 7.43
CA GLN A 112 -1.18 -9.60 6.90
C GLN A 112 -2.14 -9.53 8.10
N PRO A 113 -2.75 -8.35 8.36
CA PRO A 113 -3.74 -8.20 9.41
C PRO A 113 -5.07 -8.80 8.96
N HIS A 114 -5.83 -9.34 9.92
CA HIS A 114 -7.23 -9.65 9.73
C HIS A 114 -8.05 -8.39 10.04
N TYR A 115 -8.78 -7.88 9.06
CA TYR A 115 -9.63 -6.68 9.19
C TYR A 115 -10.90 -6.81 8.35
N ALA A 116 -11.90 -5.96 8.58
CA ALA A 116 -13.22 -6.03 7.97
C ALA A 116 -13.20 -5.72 6.47
N ASN A 117 -12.83 -6.68 5.61
CA ASN A 117 -12.60 -6.49 4.18
C ASN A 117 -13.48 -7.33 3.24
N LYS A 118 -14.48 -8.05 3.76
CA LYS A 118 -15.31 -8.96 2.94
C LYS A 118 -16.61 -8.34 2.40
N TRP A 119 -16.93 -7.15 2.82
CA TRP A 119 -18.10 -6.37 2.43
C TRP A 119 -18.32 -6.24 0.90
N PHE A 120 -17.29 -6.37 0.09
CA PHE A 120 -17.35 -6.09 -1.37
C PHE A 120 -18.39 -6.92 -2.12
N ALA A 121 -18.62 -8.15 -1.71
CA ALA A 121 -19.65 -9.02 -2.30
C ALA A 121 -21.07 -8.71 -1.79
N ILE A 122 -21.21 -7.85 -0.78
CA ILE A 122 -22.47 -7.63 -0.05
C ILE A 122 -22.96 -6.19 -0.28
N CYS A 123 -22.13 -5.20 -0.06
CA CYS A 123 -22.47 -3.77 -0.11
C CYS A 123 -22.36 -3.16 -1.52
N CYS A 124 -22.95 -1.99 -1.73
CA CYS A 124 -22.91 -1.22 -2.97
C CYS A 124 -23.44 -2.00 -4.18
N LYS A 125 -24.52 -2.74 -4.02
CA LYS A 125 -25.11 -3.54 -5.11
C LYS A 125 -26.29 -2.86 -5.80
N ASP A 126 -26.98 -1.95 -5.12
CA ASP A 126 -28.10 -1.24 -5.66
C ASP A 126 -27.66 -0.29 -6.78
N LYS A 127 -28.39 -0.38 -7.90
CA LYS A 127 -28.06 0.47 -9.06
C LYS A 127 -28.99 1.67 -9.14
N PRO A 128 -28.46 2.86 -9.49
CA PRO A 128 -27.05 3.14 -9.76
C PRO A 128 -26.18 3.12 -8.49
N ILE A 129 -24.98 2.52 -8.56
CA ILE A 129 -24.06 2.51 -7.43
C ILE A 129 -23.62 3.95 -7.16
N SER A 130 -23.81 4.44 -5.91
CA SER A 130 -23.30 5.74 -5.51
C SER A 130 -21.79 5.82 -5.76
N GLU A 131 -21.34 6.93 -6.35
CA GLU A 131 -19.92 7.16 -6.64
C GLU A 131 -19.03 7.23 -5.41
N HIS A 132 -19.60 7.35 -4.22
CA HIS A 132 -18.87 7.38 -2.94
C HIS A 132 -18.93 6.05 -2.18
N CYS A 133 -19.90 5.19 -2.47
CA CYS A 133 -20.21 3.99 -1.70
C CYS A 133 -18.96 3.15 -1.40
N ARG A 134 -18.32 2.60 -2.43
CA ARG A 134 -17.15 1.72 -2.23
C ARG A 134 -15.95 2.43 -1.64
N GLY A 135 -15.72 3.68 -2.04
CA GLY A 135 -14.61 4.48 -1.52
C GLY A 135 -14.76 4.77 -0.02
N ASN A 136 -15.97 5.03 0.44
CA ASN A 136 -16.28 5.29 1.85
C ASN A 136 -16.14 4.03 2.70
N ILE A 137 -16.71 2.89 2.26
CA ILE A 137 -16.54 1.62 2.98
C ILE A 137 -15.06 1.21 3.08
N ARG A 138 -14.27 1.39 2.00
CA ARG A 138 -12.83 1.10 2.06
C ARG A 138 -12.12 1.93 3.11
N LEU A 139 -12.51 3.19 3.24
CA LEU A 139 -11.90 4.08 4.21
C LEU A 139 -12.32 3.72 5.62
N GLU A 140 -13.59 3.40 5.84
CA GLU A 140 -14.10 2.94 7.13
C GLU A 140 -13.46 1.61 7.55
N ALA A 141 -13.43 0.61 6.66
CA ALA A 141 -12.74 -0.66 6.91
C ALA A 141 -11.24 -0.50 7.19
N ALA A 142 -10.62 0.55 6.66
CA ALA A 142 -9.21 0.83 6.94
C ALA A 142 -9.00 1.57 8.25
N THR A 143 -9.87 2.50 8.62
CA THR A 143 -9.63 3.44 9.74
C THR A 143 -10.47 3.13 10.99
N GLY A 144 -11.64 2.49 10.82
CA GLY A 144 -12.63 2.36 11.87
C GLY A 144 -13.28 3.68 12.24
N GLN A 145 -13.38 4.61 11.29
CA GLN A 145 -14.11 5.89 11.42
C GLN A 145 -15.36 5.81 10.55
N ASP A 146 -16.42 6.42 10.99
CA ASP A 146 -17.71 6.49 10.31
C ASP A 146 -17.61 7.31 9.02
N PHE A 147 -17.52 6.62 7.87
CA PHE A 147 -17.49 7.19 6.52
C PHE A 147 -18.64 6.70 5.64
N SER A 148 -19.37 5.66 6.05
CA SER A 148 -20.32 4.95 5.20
C SER A 148 -21.58 4.55 5.93
N ASP A 149 -22.73 4.84 5.35
CA ASP A 149 -24.04 4.34 5.86
C ASP A 149 -24.27 2.85 5.58
N GLU A 150 -23.37 2.18 4.86
CA GLU A 150 -23.51 0.77 4.43
C GLU A 150 -22.92 -0.22 5.44
N VAL A 151 -22.04 0.24 6.31
CA VAL A 151 -21.32 -0.58 7.30
C VAL A 151 -21.10 0.21 8.58
N ASP A 152 -20.89 -0.51 9.69
CA ASP A 152 -20.48 0.07 10.98
C ASP A 152 -19.26 -0.72 11.46
N ILE A 153 -18.07 -0.23 11.10
CA ILE A 153 -16.79 -0.87 11.43
C ILE A 153 -16.06 -0.01 12.46
N PRO A 154 -16.10 -0.38 13.75
CA PRO A 154 -15.45 0.39 14.79
C PRO A 154 -13.92 0.29 14.71
N LYS A 155 -13.24 1.25 15.33
CA LYS A 155 -11.77 1.37 15.31
C LYS A 155 -11.02 0.07 15.59
N PRO A 156 -11.37 -0.77 16.59
CA PRO A 156 -10.66 -2.03 16.86
C PRO A 156 -10.67 -3.03 15.70
N ASP A 157 -11.63 -2.92 14.78
CA ASP A 157 -11.82 -3.84 13.66
C ASP A 157 -11.29 -3.27 12.33
N GLY A 158 -10.91 -1.98 12.32
CA GLY A 158 -10.26 -1.33 11.19
C GLY A 158 -8.81 -1.77 11.00
N MET A 159 -8.35 -1.76 9.76
CA MET A 159 -7.01 -2.18 9.34
C MET A 159 -5.89 -1.46 10.12
N MET A 160 -6.04 -0.15 10.39
CA MET A 160 -5.04 0.65 11.10
C MET A 160 -4.79 0.12 12.51
N GLU A 161 -5.87 -0.01 13.29
CA GLU A 161 -5.77 -0.49 14.67
C GLU A 161 -5.32 -1.94 14.72
N ARG A 162 -5.85 -2.80 13.84
CA ARG A 162 -5.44 -4.20 13.72
C ARG A 162 -3.94 -4.34 13.45
N SER A 163 -3.42 -3.55 12.51
CA SER A 163 -1.99 -3.56 12.20
C SER A 163 -1.15 -3.05 13.37
N PHE A 164 -1.61 -2.01 14.06
CA PHE A 164 -0.92 -1.46 15.22
C PHE A 164 -0.85 -2.46 16.37
N GLN A 165 -1.97 -3.05 16.79
CA GLN A 165 -2.03 -4.04 17.86
C GLN A 165 -1.20 -5.28 17.52
N PHE A 166 -1.23 -5.70 16.25
CA PHE A 166 -0.42 -6.84 15.80
C PHE A 166 1.08 -6.54 15.88
N VAL A 167 1.52 -5.35 15.46
CA VAL A 167 2.95 -4.96 15.55
C VAL A 167 3.39 -4.80 17.01
N GLN A 168 2.54 -4.30 17.91
CA GLN A 168 2.83 -4.29 19.36
C GLN A 168 3.03 -5.71 19.88
N TRP A 169 2.14 -6.62 19.56
CA TRP A 169 2.26 -8.02 19.94
C TRP A 169 3.55 -8.64 19.38
N LEU A 170 3.86 -8.42 18.09
CA LEU A 170 5.09 -8.89 17.46
C LEU A 170 6.34 -8.35 18.14
N ALA A 171 6.34 -7.10 18.59
CA ALA A 171 7.47 -6.49 19.29
C ALA A 171 7.73 -7.16 20.67
N ALA A 172 6.68 -7.63 21.32
CA ALA A 172 6.77 -8.36 22.59
C ALA A 172 7.20 -9.83 22.38
N GLU A 173 6.56 -10.52 21.43
CA GLU A 173 6.77 -11.96 21.22
C GLU A 173 8.06 -12.29 20.44
N ASN A 174 8.50 -11.38 19.59
CA ASN A 174 9.71 -11.57 18.78
C ASN A 174 10.57 -10.28 18.74
N PRO A 175 11.20 -9.91 19.84
CA PRO A 175 12.03 -8.70 19.91
C PRO A 175 13.23 -8.75 18.94
N GLN A 176 13.74 -9.93 18.59
CA GLN A 176 14.83 -10.14 17.63
C GLN A 176 14.44 -9.66 16.21
N GLY A 177 13.15 -9.72 15.87
CA GLY A 177 12.62 -9.26 14.58
C GLY A 177 12.60 -7.73 14.42
N GLY A 178 12.89 -6.96 15.48
CA GLY A 178 12.98 -5.50 15.38
C GLY A 178 11.65 -4.78 15.12
N TRP A 179 10.52 -5.40 15.41
CA TRP A 179 9.16 -4.89 15.12
C TRP A 179 8.85 -3.57 15.81
N GLY A 180 9.41 -3.33 17.01
CA GLY A 180 9.25 -2.09 17.76
C GLY A 180 9.72 -0.84 17.01
N TYR A 181 10.59 -1.00 16.01
CA TYR A 181 11.01 0.10 15.13
C TYR A 181 9.83 0.78 14.40
N PHE A 182 8.78 0.04 14.09
CA PHE A 182 7.63 0.54 13.36
C PHE A 182 6.56 1.20 14.24
N LEU A 183 6.75 1.21 15.55
CA LEU A 183 5.88 1.92 16.49
C LEU A 183 6.30 3.38 16.62
N THR A 184 5.34 4.26 16.85
CA THR A 184 5.62 5.66 17.23
C THR A 184 6.36 5.70 18.57
N LYS A 185 7.10 6.78 18.85
CA LYS A 185 7.89 6.92 20.06
C LYS A 185 7.05 6.87 21.34
N ASP A 186 5.80 7.33 21.27
CA ASP A 186 4.83 7.29 22.36
C ASP A 186 4.08 5.94 22.45
N GLY A 187 4.34 5.02 21.51
CA GLY A 187 3.73 3.69 21.49
C GLY A 187 2.23 3.69 21.15
N THR A 188 1.68 4.77 20.59
CA THR A 188 0.24 4.92 20.36
C THR A 188 -0.21 4.62 18.93
N GLY A 189 0.73 4.28 18.03
CA GLY A 189 0.42 4.00 16.63
C GLY A 189 1.61 3.45 15.84
N LEU A 190 1.41 3.29 14.54
CA LEU A 190 2.46 2.94 13.59
C LEU A 190 3.12 4.18 12.99
N ARG A 191 4.39 4.05 12.68
CA ARG A 191 5.16 5.01 11.87
C ARG A 191 4.79 4.82 10.41
N TRP A 192 3.68 5.42 10.00
CA TRP A 192 3.11 5.25 8.65
C TRP A 192 4.07 5.67 7.52
N GLU A 193 5.02 6.57 7.78
CA GLU A 193 6.09 6.94 6.85
C GLU A 193 7.07 5.79 6.54
N ASP A 194 7.07 4.74 7.35
CA ASP A 194 7.85 3.52 7.13
C ASP A 194 6.99 2.34 6.63
N VAL A 195 5.68 2.57 6.43
CA VAL A 195 4.77 1.54 5.94
C VAL A 195 4.64 1.58 4.42
N ILE A 196 4.80 0.43 3.79
CA ILE A 196 4.39 0.13 2.41
C ILE A 196 3.02 -0.54 2.49
N ILE A 197 1.98 0.14 2.01
CA ILE A 197 0.65 -0.47 1.92
C ILE A 197 0.50 -1.18 0.58
N SER A 198 0.10 -2.44 0.59
CA SER A 198 0.07 -3.26 -0.61
C SER A 198 -1.11 -4.21 -0.65
N GLY A 199 -1.53 -4.57 -1.85
CA GLY A 199 -2.57 -5.55 -2.05
C GLY A 199 -2.71 -5.95 -3.51
N SER A 200 -3.56 -6.95 -3.71
CA SER A 200 -3.96 -7.41 -5.03
C SER A 200 -5.48 -7.20 -5.17
N SER A 201 -5.97 -6.90 -6.38
CA SER A 201 -7.40 -6.81 -6.67
C SER A 201 -8.14 -5.86 -5.71
N HIS A 202 -9.07 -6.37 -4.92
CA HIS A 202 -9.79 -5.62 -3.88
C HIS A 202 -8.84 -4.95 -2.87
N GLY A 203 -7.80 -5.67 -2.42
CA GLY A 203 -6.79 -5.14 -1.49
C GLY A 203 -5.95 -4.02 -2.08
N SER A 204 -5.61 -4.07 -3.38
CA SER A 204 -4.88 -2.99 -4.06
C SER A 204 -5.70 -1.70 -4.12
N THR A 205 -7.02 -1.84 -4.31
CA THR A 205 -7.95 -0.71 -4.34
C THR A 205 -8.09 -0.08 -2.95
N THR A 206 -8.17 -0.92 -1.89
CA THR A 206 -8.18 -0.43 -0.50
C THR A 206 -6.87 0.26 -0.14
N ALA A 207 -5.71 -0.30 -0.54
CA ALA A 207 -4.41 0.32 -0.33
C ALA A 207 -4.33 1.72 -0.97
N ALA A 208 -4.77 1.84 -2.23
CA ALA A 208 -4.77 3.12 -2.95
C ALA A 208 -5.74 4.13 -2.32
N ARG A 209 -6.95 3.70 -1.92
CA ARG A 209 -7.93 4.58 -1.26
C ARG A 209 -7.43 5.06 0.11
N PHE A 210 -6.88 4.15 0.91
CA PHE A 210 -6.31 4.47 2.21
C PHE A 210 -5.17 5.48 2.10
N ALA A 211 -4.29 5.33 1.12
CA ALA A 211 -3.15 6.23 0.92
C ALA A 211 -3.57 7.65 0.49
N LYS A 212 -4.79 7.86 -0.01
CA LYS A 212 -5.37 9.20 -0.19
C LYS A 212 -5.62 9.90 1.14
N PHE A 213 -5.95 9.13 2.18
CA PHE A 213 -6.27 9.63 3.52
C PHE A 213 -5.02 9.69 4.42
N GLN A 214 -4.21 8.64 4.42
CA GLN A 214 -3.04 8.49 5.27
C GLN A 214 -1.75 8.53 4.44
N LYS A 215 -0.81 9.39 4.83
CA LYS A 215 0.53 9.40 4.22
C LYS A 215 1.26 8.12 4.59
N VAL A 216 1.74 7.40 3.56
CA VAL A 216 2.53 6.17 3.71
C VAL A 216 3.84 6.26 2.92
N SER A 217 4.76 5.33 3.18
CA SER A 217 6.02 5.24 2.44
C SER A 217 5.80 4.96 0.95
N ARG A 218 4.88 4.03 0.65
CA ARG A 218 4.64 3.55 -0.72
C ARG A 218 3.30 2.82 -0.80
N VAL A 219 2.69 2.84 -1.99
CA VAL A 219 1.56 2.00 -2.38
C VAL A 219 2.01 1.05 -3.47
N VAL A 220 1.77 -0.26 -3.30
CA VAL A 220 1.99 -1.26 -4.35
C VAL A 220 0.66 -1.93 -4.67
N ALA A 221 0.15 -1.66 -5.87
CA ALA A 221 -1.13 -2.15 -6.36
C ALA A 221 -0.92 -3.22 -7.43
N LEU A 222 -1.20 -4.48 -7.08
CA LEU A 222 -1.19 -5.61 -8.01
C LEU A 222 -2.62 -5.85 -8.50
N CYS A 223 -2.84 -6.01 -9.80
CA CYS A 223 -4.17 -6.15 -10.40
C CYS A 223 -5.15 -5.06 -9.91
N GLY A 224 -4.77 -3.80 -10.09
CA GLY A 224 -5.61 -2.68 -9.62
C GLY A 224 -4.92 -1.31 -9.65
N PRO A 225 -5.56 -0.30 -9.03
CA PRO A 225 -6.89 -0.33 -8.39
C PRO A 225 -8.05 -0.35 -9.40
N ARG A 226 -9.29 -0.62 -8.94
CA ARG A 226 -10.41 -0.95 -9.83
C ARG A 226 -11.71 -0.16 -9.65
N ASP A 227 -11.88 0.69 -8.69
CA ASP A 227 -13.15 1.41 -8.46
C ASP A 227 -13.42 2.48 -9.53
N GLN A 228 -13.66 2.07 -10.79
CA GLN A 228 -13.75 2.97 -11.93
C GLN A 228 -14.89 3.99 -11.88
N PHE A 229 -15.97 3.69 -11.16
CA PHE A 229 -17.12 4.59 -11.02
C PHE A 229 -17.00 5.52 -9.82
N GLN A 230 -15.92 5.40 -9.05
CA GLN A 230 -15.73 6.14 -7.83
C GLN A 230 -14.85 7.37 -8.05
N THR A 231 -15.28 8.52 -7.56
CA THR A 231 -14.57 9.80 -7.71
C THR A 231 -13.34 9.92 -6.81
N TRP A 232 -13.24 9.10 -5.77
CA TRP A 232 -12.15 9.17 -4.79
C TRP A 232 -10.75 9.11 -5.41
N GLN A 233 -10.59 8.48 -6.58
CA GLN A 233 -9.31 8.34 -7.27
C GLN A 233 -8.69 9.70 -7.65
N SER A 234 -9.53 10.69 -7.93
CA SER A 234 -9.13 12.05 -8.29
C SER A 234 -8.95 12.98 -7.08
N LEU A 235 -9.34 12.57 -5.87
CA LEU A 235 -9.19 13.39 -4.68
C LEU A 235 -7.71 13.70 -4.39
N PRO A 236 -7.42 14.82 -3.70
CA PRO A 236 -6.09 15.08 -3.16
C PRO A 236 -5.57 13.88 -2.35
N SER A 237 -4.26 13.67 -2.37
CA SER A 237 -3.63 12.53 -1.74
C SER A 237 -2.69 12.95 -0.62
N ALA A 238 -2.87 12.37 0.58
CA ALA A 238 -1.92 12.54 1.68
C ALA A 238 -0.56 11.90 1.34
N THR A 239 -0.58 10.77 0.60
CA THR A 239 0.63 10.14 0.06
C THR A 239 0.98 10.78 -1.29
N PRO A 240 2.21 11.29 -1.50
CA PRO A 240 2.63 11.84 -2.79
C PRO A 240 2.41 10.86 -3.95
N GLU A 241 1.96 11.37 -5.10
CA GLU A 241 1.60 10.56 -6.26
C GLU A 241 2.75 9.70 -6.82
N ASN A 242 4.01 10.16 -6.70
CA ASN A 242 5.20 9.42 -7.10
C ASN A 242 5.45 8.14 -6.28
N ARG A 243 4.68 7.92 -5.21
CA ARG A 243 4.79 6.74 -4.34
C ARG A 243 3.80 5.62 -4.67
N TYR A 244 2.94 5.82 -5.67
CA TYR A 244 2.03 4.78 -6.16
C TYR A 244 2.70 3.98 -7.28
N PHE A 245 2.70 2.65 -7.15
CA PHE A 245 3.23 1.70 -8.13
C PHE A 245 2.14 0.70 -8.49
N GLY A 246 1.96 0.44 -9.78
CA GLY A 246 0.99 -0.52 -10.30
C GLY A 246 1.63 -1.56 -11.20
N PHE A 247 1.16 -2.82 -11.09
CA PHE A 247 1.49 -3.90 -12.00
C PHE A 247 0.27 -4.74 -12.32
N SER A 248 0.02 -4.95 -13.63
CA SER A 248 -1.13 -5.70 -14.11
C SER A 248 -0.80 -6.50 -15.37
N HIS A 249 -1.67 -7.46 -15.69
CA HIS A 249 -1.62 -8.22 -16.93
C HIS A 249 -2.61 -7.62 -17.96
N VAL A 250 -2.23 -7.55 -19.24
CA VAL A 250 -3.08 -6.95 -20.30
C VAL A 250 -4.36 -7.73 -20.59
N LEU A 251 -4.43 -9.03 -20.25
CA LEU A 251 -5.64 -9.86 -20.37
C LEU A 251 -6.47 -9.93 -19.09
N ASP A 252 -6.03 -9.28 -18.00
CA ASP A 252 -6.86 -9.15 -16.81
C ASP A 252 -8.15 -8.38 -17.16
N SER A 253 -9.30 -8.86 -16.69
CA SER A 253 -10.60 -8.22 -16.96
C SER A 253 -10.67 -6.78 -16.46
N GLY A 254 -9.89 -6.42 -15.44
CA GLY A 254 -9.74 -5.05 -14.97
C GLY A 254 -8.94 -4.17 -15.93
N TRP A 255 -8.02 -4.74 -16.70
CA TRP A 255 -7.29 -4.02 -17.75
C TRP A 255 -8.14 -3.89 -19.02
N THR A 256 -8.68 -5.01 -19.52
CA THR A 256 -9.45 -5.03 -20.77
C THR A 256 -10.72 -4.18 -20.73
N ALA A 257 -11.25 -3.88 -19.55
CA ALA A 257 -12.35 -2.94 -19.33
C ALA A 257 -11.90 -1.52 -18.95
N ASP A 258 -10.62 -1.18 -19.17
CA ASP A 258 -9.98 0.11 -18.87
C ASP A 258 -10.02 0.57 -17.40
N HIS A 259 -10.33 -0.34 -16.46
CA HIS A 259 -10.44 0.02 -15.05
C HIS A 259 -9.09 0.44 -14.46
N TYR A 260 -8.02 -0.33 -14.71
CA TYR A 260 -6.70 -0.05 -14.15
C TYR A 260 -6.05 1.13 -14.85
N CYS A 261 -6.12 1.18 -16.19
CA CYS A 261 -5.63 2.29 -16.97
C CYS A 261 -6.24 3.61 -16.49
N ARG A 262 -7.58 3.67 -16.38
CA ARG A 262 -8.29 4.83 -15.86
C ARG A 262 -7.87 5.21 -14.45
N SER A 263 -7.77 4.24 -13.56
CA SER A 263 -7.35 4.48 -12.17
C SER A 263 -5.94 5.04 -12.09
N TRP A 264 -5.00 4.53 -12.89
CA TRP A 264 -3.63 5.05 -12.93
C TRP A 264 -3.55 6.47 -13.44
N GLU A 265 -4.41 6.84 -14.42
CA GLU A 265 -4.53 8.23 -14.90
C GLU A 265 -5.10 9.15 -13.82
N LEU A 266 -6.18 8.74 -13.13
CA LEU A 266 -6.83 9.52 -12.08
C LEU A 266 -5.95 9.66 -10.82
N LEU A 267 -5.10 8.67 -10.53
CA LEU A 267 -4.10 8.73 -9.47
C LEU A 267 -2.87 9.59 -9.85
N GLY A 268 -2.80 10.13 -11.06
CA GLY A 268 -1.70 10.99 -11.50
C GLY A 268 -0.40 10.26 -11.83
N MET A 269 -0.43 8.92 -11.98
CA MET A 269 0.77 8.12 -12.18
C MET A 269 1.46 8.38 -13.53
N HIS A 270 0.76 8.93 -14.54
CA HIS A 270 1.31 9.36 -15.82
C HIS A 270 2.40 10.43 -15.71
N LYS A 271 2.39 11.20 -14.62
CA LYS A 271 3.42 12.22 -14.32
C LYS A 271 4.80 11.61 -14.04
N PHE A 272 4.87 10.31 -13.79
CA PHE A 272 6.07 9.59 -13.35
C PHE A 272 6.48 8.46 -14.29
N GLY A 273 6.09 8.54 -15.55
CA GLY A 273 6.53 7.66 -16.61
C GLY A 273 5.40 7.04 -17.43
N PRO A 274 5.72 6.48 -18.61
CA PRO A 274 4.78 5.76 -19.45
C PRO A 274 4.31 4.45 -18.84
N ILE A 275 3.31 3.79 -19.45
CA ILE A 275 3.02 2.38 -19.20
C ILE A 275 4.12 1.57 -19.88
N VAL A 276 4.79 0.67 -19.12
CA VAL A 276 5.89 -0.14 -19.60
C VAL A 276 5.54 -1.62 -19.52
N ASN A 277 5.65 -2.32 -20.67
CA ASN A 277 5.57 -3.77 -20.69
C ASN A 277 6.93 -4.34 -20.25
N VAL A 278 6.92 -5.13 -19.15
CA VAL A 278 8.13 -5.67 -18.51
C VAL A 278 8.71 -6.88 -19.23
N ASP A 279 7.96 -7.52 -20.13
CA ASP A 279 8.38 -8.76 -20.78
C ASP A 279 9.61 -8.56 -21.67
N ASN A 280 9.79 -7.36 -22.19
CA ASN A 280 10.88 -6.97 -23.10
C ASN A 280 11.83 -5.92 -22.50
N GLN A 281 11.71 -5.63 -21.19
CA GLN A 281 12.53 -4.62 -20.53
C GLN A 281 13.11 -5.15 -19.22
N ARG A 282 14.17 -4.51 -18.75
CA ARG A 282 14.82 -4.78 -17.47
C ARG A 282 14.72 -3.56 -16.55
N PRO A 283 14.82 -3.75 -15.24
CA PRO A 283 14.93 -2.62 -14.32
C PRO A 283 16.02 -1.63 -14.78
N PRO A 284 15.78 -0.33 -14.61
CA PRO A 284 14.73 0.31 -13.81
C PRO A 284 13.43 0.61 -14.57
N PHE A 285 13.05 -0.11 -15.62
CA PHE A 285 11.79 0.05 -16.34
C PHE A 285 11.44 1.53 -16.64
N GLN A 286 12.40 2.31 -17.14
CA GLN A 286 12.29 3.76 -17.37
C GLN A 286 11.88 4.56 -16.10
N ASN A 287 12.11 4.03 -14.91
CA ASN A 287 11.70 4.59 -13.61
C ASN A 287 10.17 4.85 -13.51
N THR A 288 9.36 4.14 -14.29
CA THR A 288 7.89 4.35 -14.32
C THR A 288 7.21 3.81 -13.06
N ARG A 289 5.97 4.26 -12.87
CA ARG A 289 5.05 3.77 -11.83
C ARG A 289 4.04 2.76 -12.36
N ARG A 290 4.02 2.54 -13.68
CA ARG A 290 2.96 1.83 -14.39
C ARG A 290 3.53 0.68 -15.21
N LEU A 291 3.43 -0.55 -14.67
CA LEU A 291 3.98 -1.75 -15.26
C LEU A 291 2.88 -2.69 -15.73
N ILE A 292 3.07 -3.27 -16.89
CA ILE A 292 2.20 -4.32 -17.43
C ILE A 292 3.01 -5.51 -17.92
N THR A 293 2.36 -6.67 -17.99
CA THR A 293 2.88 -7.84 -18.69
C THR A 293 1.85 -8.35 -19.70
N SER A 294 2.31 -8.88 -20.81
CA SER A 294 1.53 -9.60 -21.82
C SER A 294 1.91 -11.07 -21.91
N PHE A 295 2.63 -11.58 -20.91
CA PHE A 295 3.11 -12.94 -20.92
C PHE A 295 1.96 -13.94 -21.10
N ASP A 296 2.15 -14.97 -21.92
CA ASP A 296 1.06 -15.85 -22.35
C ASP A 296 0.38 -16.58 -21.17
N VAL A 297 -0.93 -16.42 -21.03
CA VAL A 297 -1.81 -17.10 -20.08
C VAL A 297 -2.74 -18.10 -20.77
N ASN A 298 -2.53 -18.38 -22.05
CA ASN A 298 -3.43 -19.21 -22.88
C ASN A 298 -4.89 -18.66 -22.89
N GLY A 299 -5.03 -17.33 -22.89
CA GLY A 299 -6.34 -16.68 -22.88
C GLY A 299 -7.11 -16.74 -21.56
N ASP A 300 -6.52 -17.27 -20.48
CA ASP A 300 -7.16 -17.36 -19.16
C ASP A 300 -7.04 -16.04 -18.40
N ASP A 301 -8.15 -15.29 -18.34
CA ASP A 301 -8.24 -14.00 -17.63
C ASP A 301 -8.05 -14.12 -16.11
N LYS A 302 -8.47 -15.25 -15.52
CA LYS A 302 -8.28 -15.51 -14.08
C LYS A 302 -6.81 -15.76 -13.76
N ARG A 303 -6.12 -16.48 -14.65
CA ARG A 303 -4.69 -16.65 -14.55
C ARG A 303 -3.96 -15.32 -14.78
N ALA A 304 -4.38 -14.52 -15.75
CA ALA A 304 -3.89 -13.16 -15.97
C ALA A 304 -3.97 -12.33 -14.68
N HIS A 305 -5.13 -12.36 -14.01
CA HIS A 305 -5.37 -11.66 -12.75
C HIS A 305 -4.44 -12.11 -11.62
N SER A 306 -4.20 -13.41 -11.48
CA SER A 306 -3.43 -13.97 -10.35
C SER A 306 -1.91 -14.06 -10.60
N SER A 307 -1.45 -13.96 -11.85
CA SER A 307 -0.06 -14.21 -12.23
C SER A 307 0.92 -13.06 -11.90
N VAL A 308 0.40 -11.85 -11.72
CA VAL A 308 1.23 -10.65 -11.45
C VAL A 308 1.73 -10.56 -10.01
N GLN A 309 1.31 -11.46 -9.13
CA GLN A 309 1.81 -11.58 -7.76
C GLN A 309 2.63 -12.87 -7.61
N PRO A 310 3.62 -12.91 -6.69
CA PRO A 310 4.31 -14.15 -6.36
C PRO A 310 3.33 -15.25 -5.96
N GLY A 311 3.58 -16.48 -6.39
CA GLY A 311 2.75 -17.62 -6.01
C GLY A 311 2.52 -18.62 -7.13
N ARG A 312 1.48 -19.47 -6.96
CA ARG A 312 1.22 -20.63 -7.82
C ARG A 312 0.96 -20.28 -9.29
N SER A 313 0.30 -19.15 -9.54
CA SER A 313 -0.07 -18.72 -10.90
C SER A 313 1.05 -17.95 -11.62
N ALA A 314 2.06 -17.49 -10.89
CA ALA A 314 3.19 -16.77 -11.46
C ALA A 314 4.09 -17.70 -12.30
N TRP A 315 4.64 -17.14 -13.37
CA TRP A 315 5.54 -17.89 -14.23
C TRP A 315 6.91 -18.10 -13.61
N LYS A 316 7.45 -19.28 -13.86
CA LYS A 316 8.82 -19.63 -13.54
C LYS A 316 9.57 -20.02 -14.82
N ASP A 317 10.82 -19.65 -14.87
CA ASP A 317 11.71 -20.16 -15.89
C ASP A 317 11.83 -21.68 -15.75
N ALA A 318 11.62 -22.41 -16.85
CA ALA A 318 11.58 -23.87 -16.83
C ALA A 318 12.95 -24.51 -16.51
N LYS A 319 14.06 -23.78 -16.73
CA LYS A 319 15.43 -24.28 -16.51
C LYS A 319 15.93 -23.94 -15.12
N THR A 320 15.69 -22.71 -14.64
CA THR A 320 16.21 -22.23 -13.35
C THR A 320 15.21 -22.40 -12.20
N GLY A 321 13.91 -22.49 -12.50
CA GLY A 321 12.84 -22.51 -11.51
C GLY A 321 12.58 -21.14 -10.87
N GLU A 322 13.29 -20.10 -11.30
CA GLU A 322 13.14 -18.73 -10.80
C GLU A 322 11.88 -18.06 -11.34
N TYR A 323 11.30 -17.16 -10.57
CA TYR A 323 10.15 -16.38 -11.02
C TYR A 323 10.56 -15.36 -12.08
N MET A 324 9.89 -15.36 -13.24
CA MET A 324 10.20 -14.46 -14.35
C MET A 324 9.95 -12.98 -14.02
N HIS A 325 9.06 -12.68 -13.08
CA HIS A 325 8.74 -11.33 -12.63
C HIS A 325 9.38 -10.96 -11.27
N GLU A 326 10.40 -11.69 -10.82
CA GLU A 326 11.09 -11.39 -9.56
C GLU A 326 11.66 -9.96 -9.56
N ASP A 327 12.31 -9.57 -10.65
CA ASP A 327 12.87 -8.23 -10.84
C ASP A 327 11.78 -7.13 -10.79
N VAL A 328 10.57 -7.44 -11.28
CA VAL A 328 9.42 -6.53 -11.24
C VAL A 328 8.96 -6.33 -9.80
N TRP A 329 8.79 -7.40 -9.03
CA TRP A 329 8.39 -7.30 -7.64
C TRP A 329 9.45 -6.58 -6.80
N ARG A 330 10.73 -6.90 -6.96
CA ARG A 330 11.83 -6.18 -6.33
C ARG A 330 11.76 -4.69 -6.65
N TYR A 331 11.58 -4.33 -7.91
CA TYR A 331 11.42 -2.95 -8.34
C TYR A 331 10.22 -2.27 -7.65
N LEU A 332 9.04 -2.87 -7.67
CA LEU A 332 7.83 -2.31 -7.07
C LEU A 332 8.01 -1.99 -5.59
N TYR A 333 8.70 -2.85 -4.84
CA TYR A 333 8.85 -2.70 -3.39
C TYR A 333 10.10 -1.91 -2.95
N THR A 334 11.14 -1.83 -3.79
CA THR A 334 12.43 -1.28 -3.35
C THR A 334 12.98 -0.13 -4.19
N HIS A 335 12.46 0.11 -5.41
CA HIS A 335 12.94 1.20 -6.27
C HIS A 335 12.79 2.56 -5.56
N PRO A 336 13.81 3.46 -5.58
CA PRO A 336 13.73 4.76 -4.95
C PRO A 336 12.52 5.56 -5.43
N VAL A 337 11.72 6.11 -4.49
CA VAL A 337 10.49 6.84 -4.85
C VAL A 337 10.78 8.17 -5.56
N ASP A 338 11.96 8.72 -5.38
CA ASP A 338 12.39 9.98 -6.01
C ASP A 338 13.04 9.77 -7.39
N ALA A 339 13.42 8.52 -7.73
CA ALA A 339 13.83 8.16 -9.08
C ALA A 339 12.58 7.95 -9.93
N VAL A 340 12.16 8.97 -10.65
CA VAL A 340 10.92 8.99 -11.45
C VAL A 340 11.20 8.98 -12.95
N GLY A 341 10.30 8.37 -13.72
CA GLY A 341 10.33 8.40 -15.17
C GLY A 341 9.88 9.74 -15.74
N LYS A 342 10.12 9.91 -17.03
CA LYS A 342 9.70 11.12 -17.76
C LYS A 342 8.16 11.17 -17.83
N ALA A 343 7.57 12.27 -17.39
CA ALA A 343 6.13 12.50 -17.50
C ALA A 343 5.64 12.34 -18.95
N VAL A 344 4.47 11.74 -19.10
CA VAL A 344 3.77 11.62 -20.39
C VAL A 344 2.40 12.31 -20.31
N PRO A 345 1.81 12.70 -21.43
CA PRO A 345 0.43 13.19 -21.46
C PRO A 345 -0.54 12.18 -20.85
N ARG A 346 -1.60 12.67 -20.26
CA ARG A 346 -2.70 11.84 -19.76
C ARG A 346 -3.38 11.13 -20.93
N ASP A 347 -3.66 9.85 -20.76
CA ASP A 347 -4.42 9.09 -21.75
C ASP A 347 -5.93 9.27 -21.53
N GLU A 348 -6.52 10.19 -22.28
CA GLU A 348 -7.94 10.50 -22.18
C GLU A 348 -8.84 9.32 -22.64
N SER A 349 -8.33 8.39 -23.46
CA SER A 349 -9.10 7.21 -23.87
C SER A 349 -9.37 6.28 -22.70
N CYS A 350 -8.41 6.11 -21.80
CA CYS A 350 -8.57 5.33 -20.56
C CYS A 350 -9.68 5.86 -19.64
N ILE A 351 -10.00 7.16 -19.73
CA ILE A 351 -11.01 7.79 -18.88
C ILE A 351 -12.38 7.74 -19.53
N LYS A 352 -12.44 7.87 -20.85
CA LYS A 352 -13.69 7.89 -21.63
C LYS A 352 -14.37 6.53 -21.73
N ASN A 353 -13.60 5.45 -21.78
CA ASN A 353 -14.12 4.08 -21.95
C ASN A 353 -14.69 3.51 -20.65
N GLN A 354 -15.52 4.28 -19.97
CA GLN A 354 -16.24 3.82 -18.80
C GLN A 354 -17.40 2.92 -19.22
N LYS A 355 -17.29 1.63 -19.01
CA LYS A 355 -18.46 0.74 -19.07
C LYS A 355 -19.24 0.88 -17.76
N GLN A 356 -20.44 1.43 -17.86
CA GLN A 356 -21.40 1.52 -16.77
C GLN A 356 -21.98 0.13 -16.41
#